data_de9721bc4f324afdbbe464ed3079c24f
#
_entry.id   de9721bc4f324afdbbe464ed3079c24f
#
_cell.length_a   1.000
_cell.length_b   1.000
_cell.length_c   1.000
_cell.angle_alpha   90.00
_cell.angle_beta   90.00
_cell.angle_gamma   90.00
#
_symmetry.space_group_name_H-M   'P 1'
#
loop_
_entity.id
_entity.type
_entity.pdbx_description
1 polymer ?
#
loop_
_entity_poly.entity_id
_entity_poly.type
_entity_poly.pdbx_seq_one_letter_code
_entity_poly.pdbx_strand_id
1 'polypeptide(L)'
;MTKAQFKSGLFAFMKYLPFGKAILKALYLRNFPSLQKNVLGLRFSNPIGVGSGLDKTGSFYDEIAAIGPSFVEIGPLRDVHTAIATLQAEPKDCVVFADLSNSGNIERGFSLIYDFVDAVVFNASSNTNVLATMDRIITLRRYNDVYKPIIIKLFPDLKDEQYKEAADYILRNGIDAVEVIPTKVGLMLELTHNLVPVISYGRFSSYEEVAQTLDDGAQLVALSYLPVKDGFHYINGLLQKLSKK
;
A
#
# COMPACT_ATOMS: atom_id res chain seq x y z
N MET A 1 15.69 12.27 -16.74
CA MET A 1 14.64 12.09 -15.68
C MET A 1 13.82 10.86 -16.01
N THR A 2 13.77 9.87 -15.11
CA THR A 2 12.88 8.71 -15.27
C THR A 2 11.42 9.14 -15.11
N LYS A 3 10.46 8.39 -15.71
CA LYS A 3 9.02 8.67 -15.60
C LYS A 3 8.53 8.74 -14.14
N ALA A 4 9.19 8.04 -13.20
CA ALA A 4 8.89 8.08 -11.78
C ALA A 4 9.34 9.41 -11.12
N GLN A 5 10.47 9.96 -11.55
CA GLN A 5 10.97 11.26 -11.06
C GLN A 5 10.10 12.43 -11.50
N PHE A 6 9.50 12.34 -12.69
CA PHE A 6 8.57 13.39 -13.16
C PHE A 6 7.30 13.45 -12.29
N LYS A 7 6.79 12.31 -11.82
CA LYS A 7 5.56 12.26 -10.99
C LYS A 7 5.77 12.72 -9.56
N SER A 8 6.86 12.33 -8.92
CA SER A 8 7.20 12.84 -7.59
C SER A 8 7.41 14.35 -7.63
N GLY A 9 8.00 14.88 -8.72
CA GLY A 9 8.13 16.32 -8.95
C GLY A 9 6.79 17.06 -9.08
N LEU A 10 5.77 16.42 -9.67
CA LEU A 10 4.45 17.04 -9.80
C LEU A 10 3.72 17.11 -8.45
N PHE A 11 3.78 16.08 -7.62
CA PHE A 11 3.24 16.12 -6.27
C PHE A 11 4.03 17.09 -5.38
N ALA A 12 5.36 17.14 -5.51
CA ALA A 12 6.18 18.14 -4.84
C ALA A 12 5.77 19.56 -5.23
N PHE A 13 5.53 19.83 -6.52
CA PHE A 13 5.03 21.12 -6.98
C PHE A 13 3.68 21.46 -6.34
N MET A 14 2.73 20.53 -6.33
CA MET A 14 1.41 20.74 -5.72
C MET A 14 1.50 20.98 -4.21
N LYS A 15 2.41 20.31 -3.51
CA LYS A 15 2.65 20.52 -2.06
C LYS A 15 3.07 21.95 -1.74
N TYR A 16 3.94 22.55 -2.57
CA TYR A 16 4.43 23.91 -2.36
C TYR A 16 3.54 25.01 -2.98
N LEU A 17 2.52 24.61 -3.75
CA LEU A 17 1.55 25.56 -4.29
C LEU A 17 0.53 25.94 -3.20
N PRO A 18 0.29 27.26 -2.96
CA PRO A 18 -0.78 27.67 -2.05
C PRO A 18 -2.10 27.01 -2.43
N PHE A 19 -2.76 26.36 -1.45
CA PHE A 19 -4.01 25.58 -1.67
C PHE A 19 -3.90 24.40 -2.65
N GLY A 20 -2.69 23.94 -3.00
CA GLY A 20 -2.49 22.88 -4.00
C GLY A 20 -3.25 21.58 -3.67
N LYS A 21 -3.22 21.13 -2.42
CA LYS A 21 -4.01 19.99 -1.94
C LYS A 21 -5.53 20.24 -2.08
N ALA A 22 -6.01 21.42 -1.71
CA ALA A 22 -7.43 21.75 -1.83
C ALA A 22 -7.88 21.76 -3.29
N ILE A 23 -7.04 22.25 -4.19
CA ILE A 23 -7.26 22.21 -5.65
C ILE A 23 -7.34 20.76 -6.12
N LEU A 24 -6.39 19.90 -5.72
CA LEU A 24 -6.43 18.47 -6.06
C LEU A 24 -7.72 17.81 -5.58
N LYS A 25 -8.11 18.02 -4.31
CA LYS A 25 -9.37 17.48 -3.77
C LYS A 25 -10.59 17.96 -4.55
N ALA A 26 -10.68 19.25 -4.82
CA ALA A 26 -11.83 19.82 -5.54
C ALA A 26 -11.97 19.25 -6.96
N LEU A 27 -10.85 19.04 -7.64
CA LEU A 27 -10.83 18.55 -9.02
C LEU A 27 -10.98 17.02 -9.12
N TYR A 28 -10.36 16.28 -8.21
CA TYR A 28 -10.16 14.83 -8.39
C TYR A 28 -10.81 13.97 -7.30
N LEU A 29 -11.02 14.46 -6.08
CA LEU A 29 -11.62 13.62 -5.03
C LEU A 29 -13.12 13.41 -5.33
N ARG A 30 -13.51 12.14 -5.48
CA ARG A 30 -14.90 11.73 -5.68
C ARG A 30 -15.24 10.62 -4.69
N ASN A 31 -16.47 10.61 -4.22
CA ASN A 31 -16.96 9.59 -3.31
C ASN A 31 -17.75 8.52 -4.08
N PHE A 32 -17.44 7.26 -3.82
CA PHE A 32 -18.11 6.09 -4.40
C PHE A 32 -18.55 5.15 -3.26
N PRO A 33 -19.67 5.42 -2.58
CA PRO A 33 -20.09 4.65 -1.40
C PRO A 33 -20.25 3.15 -1.65
N SER A 34 -20.64 2.75 -2.87
CA SER A 34 -20.74 1.33 -3.26
C SER A 34 -19.43 0.58 -3.28
N LEU A 35 -18.30 1.28 -3.31
CA LEU A 35 -16.96 0.69 -3.37
C LEU A 35 -16.28 0.60 -1.98
N GLN A 36 -16.94 1.05 -0.91
CA GLN A 36 -16.37 0.98 0.43
C GLN A 36 -16.11 -0.47 0.85
N LYS A 37 -15.00 -0.70 1.51
CA LYS A 37 -14.60 -2.02 2.05
C LYS A 37 -14.06 -1.88 3.47
N ASN A 38 -14.29 -2.92 4.27
CA ASN A 38 -13.62 -3.11 5.55
C ASN A 38 -12.66 -4.29 5.39
N VAL A 39 -11.38 -4.04 5.50
CA VAL A 39 -10.29 -5.03 5.37
C VAL A 39 -9.29 -4.76 6.48
N LEU A 40 -8.70 -5.77 7.08
CA LEU A 40 -7.69 -5.60 8.15
C LEU A 40 -8.17 -4.81 9.38
N GLY A 41 -9.46 -4.77 9.65
CA GLY A 41 -10.03 -3.88 10.68
C GLY A 41 -10.01 -2.38 10.31
N LEU A 42 -9.60 -2.03 9.09
CA LEU A 42 -9.54 -0.68 8.57
C LEU A 42 -10.66 -0.42 7.55
N ARG A 43 -11.15 0.81 7.50
CA ARG A 43 -12.17 1.23 6.54
C ARG A 43 -11.54 1.93 5.34
N PHE A 44 -11.77 1.36 4.17
CA PHE A 44 -11.33 1.90 2.88
C PHE A 44 -12.50 2.52 2.12
N SER A 45 -12.31 3.73 1.59
CA SER A 45 -13.34 4.41 0.79
C SER A 45 -13.59 3.74 -0.57
N ASN A 46 -12.63 2.93 -1.04
CA ASN A 46 -12.68 2.16 -2.27
C ASN A 46 -11.55 1.11 -2.28
N PRO A 47 -11.52 0.14 -3.21
CA PRO A 47 -10.49 -0.90 -3.21
C PRO A 47 -9.13 -0.48 -3.80
N ILE A 48 -8.97 0.78 -4.24
CA ILE A 48 -7.78 1.23 -4.96
C ILE A 48 -6.89 2.06 -4.05
N GLY A 49 -5.61 1.71 -4.02
CA GLY A 49 -4.56 2.48 -3.37
C GLY A 49 -3.38 2.76 -4.29
N VAL A 50 -2.42 3.48 -3.77
CA VAL A 50 -1.12 3.73 -4.41
C VAL A 50 -0.06 2.96 -3.64
N GLY A 51 0.63 2.06 -4.34
CA GLY A 51 1.67 1.21 -3.76
C GLY A 51 3.00 1.94 -3.61
N SER A 52 3.89 1.30 -2.86
CA SER A 52 5.25 1.74 -2.58
C SER A 52 6.04 2.12 -3.83
N GLY A 53 6.91 3.09 -3.70
CA GLY A 53 7.82 3.57 -4.74
C GLY A 53 7.47 4.94 -5.34
N LEU A 54 6.23 5.42 -5.22
CA LEU A 54 5.84 6.76 -5.66
C LEU A 54 6.26 7.82 -4.63
N ASP A 55 5.97 7.58 -3.36
CA ASP A 55 6.40 8.43 -2.23
C ASP A 55 7.40 7.68 -1.33
N LYS A 56 8.67 7.71 -1.71
CA LYS A 56 9.75 6.99 -1.01
C LYS A 56 10.15 7.61 0.33
N THR A 57 9.66 8.77 0.64
CA THR A 57 10.01 9.53 1.86
C THR A 57 8.82 9.76 2.78
N GLY A 58 7.60 9.48 2.33
CA GLY A 58 6.38 9.84 3.05
C GLY A 58 6.07 11.33 3.03
N SER A 59 6.67 12.08 2.07
CA SER A 59 6.49 13.54 2.02
C SER A 59 5.27 13.99 1.25
N PHE A 60 4.68 13.12 0.43
CA PHE A 60 3.63 13.48 -0.55
C PHE A 60 2.36 12.63 -0.42
N TYR A 61 2.26 11.79 0.64
CA TYR A 61 1.12 10.89 0.80
C TYR A 61 -0.21 11.63 0.75
N ASP A 62 -0.23 12.85 1.27
CA ASP A 62 -1.43 13.66 1.40
C ASP A 62 -1.90 14.25 0.06
N GLU A 63 -0.97 14.72 -0.78
CA GLU A 63 -1.25 15.11 -2.15
C GLU A 63 -1.66 13.91 -3.01
N ILE A 64 -1.09 12.73 -2.75
CA ILE A 64 -1.51 11.49 -3.40
C ILE A 64 -2.92 11.11 -2.96
N ALA A 65 -3.23 11.20 -1.67
CA ALA A 65 -4.56 10.94 -1.15
C ALA A 65 -5.63 11.85 -1.76
N ALA A 66 -5.26 13.11 -2.05
CA ALA A 66 -6.16 14.10 -2.62
C ALA A 66 -6.68 13.76 -4.02
N ILE A 67 -6.09 12.79 -4.74
CA ILE A 67 -6.55 12.33 -6.06
C ILE A 67 -7.43 11.07 -6.00
N GLY A 68 -7.81 10.60 -4.80
CA GLY A 68 -8.89 9.63 -4.61
C GLY A 68 -8.52 8.19 -4.27
N PRO A 69 -7.24 7.77 -4.10
CA PRO A 69 -6.96 6.44 -3.58
C PRO A 69 -7.44 6.33 -2.13
N SER A 70 -7.85 5.14 -1.71
CA SER A 70 -8.28 4.89 -0.33
C SER A 70 -7.12 4.68 0.63
N PHE A 71 -5.97 4.27 0.11
CA PHE A 71 -4.75 4.13 0.87
C PHE A 71 -3.52 4.52 0.06
N VAL A 72 -2.46 4.88 0.77
CA VAL A 72 -1.14 5.16 0.22
C VAL A 72 -0.10 4.35 0.98
N GLU A 73 0.69 3.57 0.27
CA GLU A 73 1.86 2.89 0.80
C GLU A 73 3.08 3.77 0.58
N ILE A 74 3.54 4.42 1.66
CA ILE A 74 4.75 5.23 1.66
C ILE A 74 5.99 4.35 1.77
N GLY A 75 7.03 4.66 1.02
CA GLY A 75 8.27 3.90 1.02
C GLY A 75 8.69 3.35 -0.35
N PRO A 76 9.66 2.40 -0.37
CA PRO A 76 10.34 1.83 0.80
C PRO A 76 11.20 2.86 1.52
N LEU A 77 10.91 3.04 2.81
CA LEU A 77 11.51 4.09 3.64
C LEU A 77 12.96 3.69 4.02
N ARG A 78 13.91 4.61 3.76
CA ARG A 78 15.27 4.48 4.28
C ARG A 78 15.39 5.11 5.66
N ASP A 79 14.70 6.22 5.85
CA ASP A 79 14.59 6.95 7.09
C ASP A 79 13.11 7.27 7.34
N VAL A 80 12.64 7.03 8.56
CA VAL A 80 11.25 7.23 8.93
C VAL A 80 10.95 8.65 9.44
N HIS A 81 11.97 9.43 9.79
CA HIS A 81 11.78 10.75 10.41
C HIS A 81 11.04 11.74 9.51
N THR A 82 11.36 11.75 8.22
CA THR A 82 10.66 12.62 7.26
C THR A 82 9.18 12.26 7.15
N ALA A 83 8.86 10.94 7.07
CA ALA A 83 7.48 10.46 7.04
C ALA A 83 6.73 10.83 8.32
N ILE A 84 7.34 10.62 9.48
CA ILE A 84 6.77 10.96 10.80
C ILE A 84 6.46 12.45 10.87
N ALA A 85 7.40 13.31 10.49
CA ALA A 85 7.20 14.77 10.52
C ALA A 85 6.01 15.20 9.64
N THR A 86 5.85 14.58 8.45
CA THR A 86 4.72 14.86 7.57
C THR A 86 3.40 14.34 8.14
N LEU A 87 3.40 13.11 8.68
CA LEU A 87 2.21 12.48 9.27
C LEU A 87 1.72 13.20 10.54
N GLN A 88 2.62 13.83 11.28
CA GLN A 88 2.28 14.66 12.45
C GLN A 88 1.71 16.03 12.08
N ALA A 89 2.16 16.59 10.96
CA ALA A 89 1.77 17.95 10.56
C ALA A 89 0.35 18.02 9.98
N GLU A 90 -0.14 16.93 9.39
CA GLU A 90 -1.40 16.90 8.65
C GLU A 90 -2.29 15.74 9.09
N PRO A 91 -3.62 15.96 9.25
CA PRO A 91 -4.57 14.87 9.45
C PRO A 91 -4.57 13.92 8.25
N LYS A 92 -4.60 12.60 8.50
CA LYS A 92 -4.67 11.61 7.44
C LYS A 92 -6.05 11.60 6.77
N ASP A 93 -6.09 11.82 5.48
CA ASP A 93 -7.31 11.75 4.65
C ASP A 93 -7.54 10.36 4.03
N CYS A 94 -6.55 9.46 4.17
CA CYS A 94 -6.60 8.08 3.68
C CYS A 94 -5.89 7.15 4.66
N VAL A 95 -6.03 5.85 4.44
CA VAL A 95 -5.24 4.85 5.15
C VAL A 95 -3.78 4.92 4.70
N VAL A 96 -2.83 4.89 5.62
CA VAL A 96 -1.40 4.97 5.31
C VAL A 96 -0.69 3.69 5.74
N PHE A 97 -0.06 3.01 4.78
CA PHE A 97 0.84 1.90 5.01
C PHE A 97 2.29 2.38 4.92
N ALA A 98 3.19 1.86 5.76
CA ALA A 98 4.62 2.14 5.70
C ALA A 98 5.40 0.91 5.25
N ASP A 99 6.06 0.99 4.11
CA ASP A 99 7.03 -0.01 3.65
C ASP A 99 8.39 0.26 4.30
N LEU A 100 8.81 -0.61 5.21
CA LEU A 100 10.06 -0.51 5.97
C LEU A 100 11.20 -1.34 5.40
N SER A 101 11.03 -1.95 4.26
CA SER A 101 11.98 -2.92 3.68
C SER A 101 13.39 -2.37 3.43
N ASN A 102 13.52 -1.06 3.25
CA ASN A 102 14.80 -0.38 3.06
C ASN A 102 15.31 0.36 4.32
N SER A 103 14.64 0.21 5.44
CA SER A 103 15.11 0.80 6.71
C SER A 103 16.43 0.13 7.14
N GLY A 104 17.43 0.93 7.46
CA GLY A 104 18.73 0.42 7.89
C GLY A 104 18.67 -0.38 9.20
N ASN A 105 17.67 -0.11 10.04
CA ASN A 105 17.30 -0.91 11.21
C ASN A 105 15.76 -1.01 11.22
N ILE A 106 15.26 -2.14 10.75
CA ILE A 106 13.81 -2.38 10.58
C ILE A 106 13.08 -2.30 11.92
N GLU A 107 13.62 -2.88 12.98
CA GLU A 107 13.00 -2.91 14.32
C GLU A 107 12.87 -1.49 14.88
N ARG A 108 13.93 -0.69 14.77
CA ARG A 108 13.89 0.73 15.17
C ARG A 108 12.92 1.54 14.31
N GLY A 109 12.96 1.34 12.99
CA GLY A 109 12.02 1.98 12.06
C GLY A 109 10.57 1.66 12.40
N PHE A 110 10.28 0.39 12.67
CA PHE A 110 8.97 -0.08 13.11
C PHE A 110 8.51 0.63 14.40
N SER A 111 9.33 0.61 15.45
CA SER A 111 8.99 1.21 16.73
C SER A 111 8.75 2.72 16.63
N LEU A 112 9.52 3.43 15.79
CA LEU A 112 9.37 4.87 15.63
C LEU A 112 8.13 5.28 14.84
N ILE A 113 7.77 4.54 13.77
CA ILE A 113 6.68 4.94 12.88
C ILE A 113 5.32 4.36 13.29
N TYR A 114 5.31 3.38 14.18
CA TYR A 114 4.12 2.58 14.51
C TYR A 114 2.89 3.44 14.81
N ASP A 115 3.03 4.46 15.65
CA ASP A 115 1.90 5.29 16.07
C ASP A 115 1.32 6.17 14.95
N PHE A 116 2.09 6.41 13.90
CA PHE A 116 1.73 7.37 12.85
C PHE A 116 1.06 6.74 11.63
N VAL A 117 1.23 5.44 11.41
CA VAL A 117 0.68 4.73 10.24
C VAL A 117 -0.44 3.77 10.63
N ASP A 118 -1.19 3.26 9.67
CA ASP A 118 -2.32 2.37 9.91
C ASP A 118 -1.95 0.90 9.72
N ALA A 119 -0.90 0.61 8.93
CA ALA A 119 -0.31 -0.72 8.77
C ALA A 119 1.17 -0.62 8.38
N VAL A 120 1.90 -1.72 8.51
CA VAL A 120 3.31 -1.80 8.13
C VAL A 120 3.54 -2.91 7.12
N VAL A 121 4.35 -2.63 6.10
CA VAL A 121 4.66 -3.54 4.99
C VAL A 121 6.14 -3.94 5.02
N PHE A 122 6.40 -5.22 4.79
CA PHE A 122 7.75 -5.79 4.68
C PHE A 122 7.87 -6.60 3.40
N ASN A 123 8.91 -6.34 2.61
CA ASN A 123 9.13 -7.02 1.33
C ASN A 123 9.94 -8.31 1.53
N ALA A 124 9.45 -9.39 0.96
CA ALA A 124 10.15 -10.65 0.83
C ALA A 124 10.48 -10.92 -0.65
N SER A 125 11.75 -11.11 -0.94
CA SER A 125 12.26 -11.52 -2.25
C SER A 125 13.23 -12.69 -2.10
N SER A 126 13.62 -13.33 -3.20
CA SER A 126 14.59 -14.42 -3.19
C SER A 126 15.93 -14.08 -2.51
N ASN A 127 16.27 -12.79 -2.44
CA ASN A 127 17.52 -12.27 -1.87
C ASN A 127 17.40 -11.74 -0.44
N THR A 128 16.21 -11.85 0.20
CA THR A 128 15.98 -11.34 1.55
C THR A 128 15.49 -12.42 2.48
N ASN A 129 16.09 -12.52 3.68
CA ASN A 129 15.57 -13.37 4.75
C ASN A 129 14.65 -12.56 5.67
N VAL A 130 13.54 -12.06 5.11
CA VAL A 130 12.62 -11.21 5.86
C VAL A 130 11.91 -11.97 6.97
N LEU A 131 11.64 -13.25 6.79
CA LEU A 131 10.92 -14.08 7.78
C LEU A 131 11.65 -14.13 9.13
N ALA A 132 12.97 -14.20 9.12
CA ALA A 132 13.77 -14.17 10.37
C ALA A 132 13.64 -12.84 11.14
N THR A 133 13.38 -11.73 10.43
CA THR A 133 13.15 -10.42 11.05
C THR A 133 11.71 -10.29 11.56
N MET A 134 10.76 -10.96 10.90
CA MET A 134 9.33 -10.87 11.21
C MET A 134 8.99 -11.34 12.61
N ASP A 135 9.66 -12.37 13.14
CA ASP A 135 9.40 -12.86 14.52
C ASP A 135 9.66 -11.76 15.56
N ARG A 136 10.69 -10.94 15.34
CA ARG A 136 10.99 -9.78 16.20
C ARG A 136 9.95 -8.69 16.05
N ILE A 137 9.53 -8.39 14.82
CA ILE A 137 8.50 -7.38 14.54
C ILE A 137 7.14 -7.79 15.15
N ILE A 138 6.75 -9.05 15.02
CA ILE A 138 5.53 -9.58 15.65
C ILE A 138 5.61 -9.46 17.16
N THR A 139 6.80 -9.74 17.74
CA THR A 139 7.03 -9.56 19.19
C THR A 139 6.91 -8.10 19.58
N LEU A 140 7.55 -7.18 18.84
CA LEU A 140 7.46 -5.73 19.10
C LEU A 140 6.02 -5.23 19.01
N ARG A 141 5.22 -5.72 18.05
CA ARG A 141 3.80 -5.35 17.93
C ARG A 141 3.01 -5.64 19.22
N ARG A 142 3.32 -6.73 19.92
CA ARG A 142 2.62 -7.14 21.16
C ARG A 142 2.82 -6.15 22.32
N TYR A 143 3.84 -5.31 22.27
CA TYR A 143 4.11 -4.30 23.29
C TYR A 143 3.42 -2.95 23.01
N ASN A 144 2.67 -2.84 21.92
CA ASN A 144 1.94 -1.63 21.58
C ASN A 144 0.46 -1.75 21.98
N ASP A 145 -0.11 -0.69 22.51
CA ASP A 145 -1.51 -0.65 22.99
C ASP A 145 -2.53 -0.76 21.86
N VAL A 146 -2.19 -0.25 20.68
CA VAL A 146 -3.07 -0.25 19.50
C VAL A 146 -2.58 -1.28 18.50
N TYR A 147 -3.43 -2.23 18.17
CA TYR A 147 -3.13 -3.22 17.14
C TYR A 147 -3.09 -2.58 15.75
N LYS A 148 -2.00 -2.85 15.00
CA LYS A 148 -1.90 -2.45 13.59
C LYS A 148 -1.48 -3.64 12.75
N PRO A 149 -2.08 -3.79 11.55
CA PRO A 149 -1.78 -4.88 10.65
C PRO A 149 -0.31 -4.89 10.19
N ILE A 150 0.22 -6.11 10.07
CA ILE A 150 1.50 -6.38 9.42
C ILE A 150 1.22 -7.09 8.11
N ILE A 151 1.78 -6.58 7.04
CA ILE A 151 1.59 -7.06 5.67
C ILE A 151 2.93 -7.56 5.14
N ILE A 152 2.96 -8.77 4.55
CA ILE A 152 4.13 -9.25 3.82
C ILE A 152 3.87 -9.10 2.32
N LYS A 153 4.78 -8.40 1.65
CA LYS A 153 4.79 -8.22 0.20
C LYS A 153 5.74 -9.22 -0.42
N LEU A 154 5.21 -10.15 -1.20
CA LEU A 154 5.96 -11.21 -1.86
C LEU A 154 6.30 -10.78 -3.30
N PHE A 155 7.59 -10.78 -3.63
CA PHE A 155 8.06 -10.38 -4.94
C PHE A 155 7.91 -11.50 -5.99
N PRO A 156 7.80 -11.16 -7.27
CA PRO A 156 7.57 -12.15 -8.34
C PRO A 156 8.80 -13.02 -8.66
N ASP A 157 9.96 -12.73 -8.07
CA ASP A 157 11.20 -13.51 -8.21
C ASP A 157 11.24 -14.74 -7.29
N LEU A 158 10.23 -14.89 -6.41
CA LEU A 158 10.07 -16.07 -5.56
C LEU A 158 9.63 -17.30 -6.38
N LYS A 159 10.16 -18.47 -6.01
CA LYS A 159 9.72 -19.76 -6.53
C LYS A 159 8.44 -20.21 -5.82
N ASP A 160 7.70 -21.15 -6.41
CA ASP A 160 6.43 -21.63 -5.85
C ASP A 160 6.62 -22.26 -4.46
N GLU A 161 7.74 -22.91 -4.18
CA GLU A 161 8.07 -23.43 -2.84
C GLU A 161 8.19 -22.31 -1.81
N GLN A 162 8.79 -21.18 -2.19
CA GLN A 162 8.93 -20.01 -1.31
C GLN A 162 7.59 -19.32 -1.04
N TYR A 163 6.66 -19.33 -2.01
CA TYR A 163 5.28 -18.88 -1.78
C TYR A 163 4.56 -19.79 -0.76
N LYS A 164 4.77 -21.12 -0.81
CA LYS A 164 4.22 -22.07 0.16
C LYS A 164 4.81 -21.83 1.55
N GLU A 165 6.12 -21.71 1.67
CA GLU A 165 6.81 -21.40 2.93
C GLU A 165 6.31 -20.08 3.54
N ALA A 166 6.12 -19.04 2.70
CA ALA A 166 5.59 -17.76 3.14
C ALA A 166 4.13 -17.88 3.61
N ALA A 167 3.28 -18.64 2.90
CA ALA A 167 1.88 -18.88 3.30
C ALA A 167 1.80 -19.61 4.63
N ASP A 168 2.59 -20.68 4.82
CA ASP A 168 2.70 -21.41 6.08
C ASP A 168 3.16 -20.50 7.23
N TYR A 169 4.14 -19.64 6.98
CA TYR A 169 4.62 -18.66 7.96
C TYR A 169 3.52 -17.66 8.34
N ILE A 170 2.84 -17.10 7.34
CA ILE A 170 1.74 -16.14 7.50
C ILE A 170 0.65 -16.72 8.42
N LEU A 171 0.20 -17.95 8.12
CA LEU A 171 -0.87 -18.61 8.87
C LEU A 171 -0.46 -18.91 10.32
N ARG A 172 0.79 -19.35 10.55
CA ARG A 172 1.26 -19.72 11.91
C ARG A 172 1.54 -18.53 12.80
N ASN A 173 1.95 -17.40 12.23
CA ASN A 173 2.48 -16.28 13.00
C ASN A 173 1.54 -15.05 13.07
N GLY A 174 0.33 -15.15 12.52
CA GLY A 174 -0.66 -14.09 12.61
C GLY A 174 -0.23 -12.84 11.85
N ILE A 175 0.28 -13.01 10.63
CA ILE A 175 0.44 -11.94 9.66
C ILE A 175 -0.94 -11.64 9.09
N ASP A 176 -1.26 -10.36 8.95
CA ASP A 176 -2.62 -9.91 8.72
C ASP A 176 -3.03 -9.87 7.26
N ALA A 177 -2.07 -9.66 6.35
CA ALA A 177 -2.31 -9.70 4.91
C ALA A 177 -1.05 -10.06 4.13
N VAL A 178 -1.26 -10.49 2.90
CA VAL A 178 -0.20 -10.70 1.92
C VAL A 178 -0.42 -9.79 0.71
N GLU A 179 0.68 -9.23 0.20
CA GLU A 179 0.68 -8.41 -1.00
C GLU A 179 1.44 -9.13 -2.13
N VAL A 180 0.78 -9.36 -3.27
CA VAL A 180 1.31 -10.12 -4.41
C VAL A 180 0.94 -9.48 -5.75
N ILE A 181 1.65 -9.87 -6.82
CA ILE A 181 1.29 -9.50 -8.18
C ILE A 181 -0.03 -10.17 -8.61
N PRO A 182 -0.76 -9.63 -9.61
CA PRO A 182 -2.07 -10.15 -10.04
C PRO A 182 -2.09 -11.66 -10.32
N THR A 183 -1.05 -12.18 -10.98
CA THR A 183 -0.95 -13.60 -11.37
C THR A 183 -0.76 -14.56 -10.18
N LYS A 184 -0.50 -14.03 -8.97
CA LYS A 184 -0.30 -14.83 -7.74
C LYS A 184 -1.44 -14.67 -6.74
N VAL A 185 -2.49 -13.91 -7.06
CA VAL A 185 -3.66 -13.73 -6.17
C VAL A 185 -4.32 -15.06 -5.89
N GLY A 186 -4.73 -15.82 -6.92
CA GLY A 186 -5.37 -17.12 -6.75
C GLY A 186 -4.50 -18.14 -6.00
N LEU A 187 -3.20 -18.16 -6.28
CA LEU A 187 -2.25 -19.03 -5.56
C LEU A 187 -2.24 -18.72 -4.07
N MET A 188 -2.17 -17.45 -3.69
CA MET A 188 -2.11 -17.07 -2.27
C MET A 188 -3.45 -17.32 -1.56
N LEU A 189 -4.57 -17.09 -2.21
CA LEU A 189 -5.88 -17.43 -1.67
C LEU A 189 -5.99 -18.94 -1.38
N GLU A 190 -5.54 -19.77 -2.30
CA GLU A 190 -5.50 -21.23 -2.13
C GLU A 190 -4.58 -21.63 -0.96
N LEU A 191 -3.33 -21.17 -0.98
CA LEU A 191 -2.32 -21.51 0.03
C LEU A 191 -2.69 -21.03 1.44
N THR A 192 -3.39 -19.91 1.56
CA THR A 192 -3.87 -19.38 2.84
C THR A 192 -5.29 -19.81 3.19
N HIS A 193 -5.90 -20.72 2.40
CA HIS A 193 -7.28 -21.19 2.59
C HIS A 193 -8.31 -20.07 2.69
N ASN A 194 -8.08 -18.95 1.98
CA ASN A 194 -8.87 -17.71 2.04
C ASN A 194 -8.98 -17.09 3.45
N LEU A 195 -8.09 -17.44 4.38
CA LEU A 195 -8.10 -16.92 5.74
C LEU A 195 -7.37 -15.58 5.88
N VAL A 196 -6.54 -15.21 4.89
CA VAL A 196 -5.72 -14.00 4.91
C VAL A 196 -6.10 -13.11 3.73
N PRO A 197 -6.42 -11.85 3.94
CA PRO A 197 -6.67 -10.90 2.86
C PRO A 197 -5.48 -10.80 1.91
N VAL A 198 -5.77 -10.81 0.60
CA VAL A 198 -4.77 -10.62 -0.45
C VAL A 198 -4.92 -9.22 -1.03
N ILE A 199 -3.83 -8.47 -1.02
CA ILE A 199 -3.67 -7.19 -1.70
C ILE A 199 -2.89 -7.45 -2.98
N SER A 200 -3.37 -6.95 -4.12
CA SER A 200 -2.61 -7.10 -5.35
C SER A 200 -1.87 -5.82 -5.70
N TYR A 201 -0.58 -5.91 -5.97
CA TYR A 201 0.21 -4.76 -6.38
C TYR A 201 0.75 -4.92 -7.80
N GLY A 202 0.87 -3.82 -8.52
CA GLY A 202 1.45 -3.89 -9.87
C GLY A 202 1.26 -2.66 -10.73
N ARG A 203 1.70 -2.80 -11.96
CA ARG A 203 1.43 -1.84 -13.02
C ARG A 203 0.18 -2.29 -13.75
N PHE A 204 -0.93 -1.71 -13.39
CA PHE A 204 -2.19 -1.94 -14.07
C PHE A 204 -2.30 -0.94 -15.23
N SER A 205 -2.51 -1.43 -16.42
CA SER A 205 -2.56 -0.62 -17.65
C SER A 205 -3.99 -0.30 -18.07
N SER A 206 -4.96 -1.05 -17.56
CA SER A 206 -6.38 -0.90 -17.91
C SER A 206 -7.31 -1.10 -16.70
N TYR A 207 -8.56 -0.70 -16.89
CA TYR A 207 -9.64 -0.99 -15.95
C TYR A 207 -9.90 -2.50 -15.86
N GLU A 208 -9.86 -3.19 -16.97
CA GLU A 208 -10.15 -4.62 -17.08
C GLU A 208 -9.18 -5.44 -16.23
N GLU A 209 -7.89 -5.10 -16.25
CA GLU A 209 -6.89 -5.75 -15.37
C GLU A 209 -7.19 -5.54 -13.88
N VAL A 210 -7.58 -4.34 -13.49
CA VAL A 210 -7.95 -4.04 -12.10
C VAL A 210 -9.23 -4.78 -11.70
N ALA A 211 -10.25 -4.75 -12.55
CA ALA A 211 -11.53 -5.41 -12.31
C ALA A 211 -11.37 -6.92 -12.19
N GLN A 212 -10.60 -7.53 -13.10
CA GLN A 212 -10.30 -8.96 -13.07
C GLN A 212 -9.56 -9.35 -11.80
N THR A 213 -8.55 -8.57 -11.40
CA THR A 213 -7.78 -8.83 -10.18
C THR A 213 -8.66 -8.80 -8.92
N LEU A 214 -9.63 -7.89 -8.86
CA LEU A 214 -10.62 -7.86 -7.78
C LEU A 214 -11.59 -9.04 -7.84
N ASP A 215 -12.02 -9.45 -9.05
CA ASP A 215 -12.87 -10.62 -9.27
C ASP A 215 -12.13 -11.93 -8.93
N ASP A 216 -10.83 -12.00 -9.16
CA ASP A 216 -9.96 -13.11 -8.76
C ASP A 216 -9.79 -13.23 -7.22
N GLY A 217 -10.33 -12.28 -6.47
CA GLY A 217 -10.43 -12.32 -5.01
C GLY A 217 -9.48 -11.38 -4.25
N ALA A 218 -8.70 -10.54 -4.95
CA ALA A 218 -7.94 -9.50 -4.25
C ALA A 218 -8.89 -8.55 -3.50
N GLN A 219 -8.59 -8.28 -2.24
CA GLN A 219 -9.41 -7.37 -1.43
C GLN A 219 -9.11 -5.90 -1.77
N LEU A 220 -7.86 -5.59 -2.07
CA LEU A 220 -7.37 -4.26 -2.42
C LEU A 220 -6.40 -4.36 -3.58
N VAL A 221 -6.24 -3.25 -4.32
CA VAL A 221 -5.27 -3.11 -5.42
C VAL A 221 -4.38 -1.90 -5.18
N ALA A 222 -3.07 -2.13 -5.09
CA ALA A 222 -2.03 -1.13 -4.91
C ALA A 222 -1.37 -0.79 -6.26
N LEU A 223 -1.64 0.39 -6.78
CA LEU A 223 -1.08 0.85 -8.06
C LEU A 223 0.37 1.27 -7.87
N SER A 224 1.33 0.48 -8.37
CA SER A 224 2.76 0.83 -8.35
C SER A 224 3.13 1.89 -9.39
N TYR A 225 2.18 2.28 -10.23
CA TYR A 225 2.40 3.23 -11.31
C TYR A 225 1.08 3.94 -11.67
N LEU A 226 1.16 5.26 -11.81
CA LEU A 226 0.06 6.06 -12.37
C LEU A 226 0.43 6.47 -13.81
N PRO A 227 -0.38 6.14 -14.83
CA PRO A 227 -0.09 6.51 -16.22
C PRO A 227 0.03 8.02 -16.40
N VAL A 228 1.11 8.48 -17.05
CA VAL A 228 1.35 9.93 -17.24
C VAL A 228 0.27 10.55 -18.14
N LYS A 229 -0.18 9.82 -19.15
CA LYS A 229 -1.19 10.26 -20.12
C LYS A 229 -2.53 10.61 -19.47
N ASP A 230 -2.91 9.88 -18.42
CA ASP A 230 -4.20 10.03 -17.74
C ASP A 230 -4.08 10.95 -16.51
N GLY A 231 -2.85 11.32 -16.13
CA GLY A 231 -2.57 12.25 -15.05
C GLY A 231 -3.24 11.86 -13.72
N PHE A 232 -3.78 12.85 -13.04
CA PHE A 232 -4.52 12.68 -11.80
C PHE A 232 -5.93 12.08 -11.97
N HIS A 233 -6.46 12.03 -13.21
CA HIS A 233 -7.78 11.46 -13.49
C HIS A 233 -7.81 9.93 -13.49
N TYR A 234 -6.66 9.27 -13.56
CA TYR A 234 -6.60 7.81 -13.71
C TYR A 234 -7.36 7.05 -12.63
N ILE A 235 -7.12 7.38 -11.36
CA ILE A 235 -7.78 6.72 -10.22
C ILE A 235 -9.29 6.93 -10.27
N ASN A 236 -9.75 8.16 -10.49
CA ASN A 236 -11.18 8.45 -10.60
C ASN A 236 -11.83 7.75 -11.78
N GLY A 237 -11.15 7.65 -12.91
CA GLY A 237 -11.63 6.90 -14.08
C GLY A 237 -11.83 5.41 -13.75
N LEU A 238 -10.90 4.79 -13.02
CA LEU A 238 -11.05 3.42 -12.52
C LEU A 238 -12.25 3.29 -11.58
N LEU A 239 -12.34 4.15 -10.57
CA LEU A 239 -13.40 4.11 -9.57
C LEU A 239 -14.78 4.31 -10.18
N GLN A 240 -14.92 5.24 -11.14
CA GLN A 240 -16.17 5.46 -11.85
C GLN A 240 -16.62 4.24 -12.63
N LYS A 241 -15.71 3.50 -13.25
CA LYS A 241 -16.04 2.26 -13.96
C LYS A 241 -16.38 1.13 -12.98
N LEU A 242 -15.61 0.97 -11.90
CA LEU A 242 -15.87 -0.03 -10.87
C LEU A 242 -17.23 0.18 -10.18
N SER A 243 -17.62 1.42 -9.93
CA SER A 243 -18.90 1.73 -9.27
C SER A 243 -20.16 1.45 -10.12
N LYS A 244 -19.97 1.18 -11.41
CA LYS A 244 -21.07 0.84 -12.34
C LYS A 244 -21.22 -0.68 -12.57
N LYS A 245 -20.30 -1.46 -12.02
CA LYS A 245 -20.33 -2.92 -12.04
C LYS A 245 -21.19 -3.44 -10.89
#